data_fc9f8c0c5aa5c7e8220ea739b4092402
#
_entry.id   fc9f8c0c5aa5c7e8220ea739b4092402
#
_cell.length_a   1.000
_cell.length_b   1.000
_cell.length_c   1.000
_cell.angle_alpha   90.00
_cell.angle_beta   90.00
_cell.angle_gamma   90.00
#
_symmetry.space_group_name_H-M   'P 1'
#
loop_
_entity.id
_entity.type
_entity.pdbx_description
1 polymer ?
#
loop_
_entity_poly.entity_id
_entity_poly.type
_entity_poly.pdbx_seq_one_letter_code
_entity_poly.pdbx_strand_id
1 'polypeptide(L)'
;MTEQLDPHVRARAIMEGTTRDLSYPPSPEALVVPVYDNHTHLEIADGENPMHYREHLDRASAVGVRGVVQVGTDVLTSRWSAAVAAREPR
;
A
#
# COMPACT_ATOMS: atom_id res chain seq x y z
N MET A 1 12.61 -12.78 -19.05
CA MET A 1 11.68 -11.66 -19.07
C MET A 1 10.96 -11.61 -17.73
N THR A 2 11.11 -10.53 -17.00
CA THR A 2 10.45 -10.38 -15.71
C THR A 2 9.02 -9.95 -15.91
N GLU A 3 8.11 -10.73 -15.38
CA GLU A 3 6.71 -10.35 -15.37
C GLU A 3 6.51 -9.17 -14.41
N GLN A 4 5.88 -8.13 -14.90
CA GLN A 4 5.61 -6.94 -14.12
C GLN A 4 4.35 -7.16 -13.28
N LEU A 5 4.48 -6.97 -11.97
CA LEU A 5 3.34 -7.05 -11.08
C LEU A 5 2.41 -5.86 -11.28
N ASP A 6 1.11 -6.14 -11.27
CA ASP A 6 0.11 -5.09 -11.17
C ASP A 6 0.37 -4.34 -9.86
N PRO A 7 0.52 -3.00 -9.88
CA PRO A 7 0.79 -2.26 -8.65
C PRO A 7 -0.36 -2.27 -7.65
N HIS A 8 -1.54 -2.61 -8.08
CA HIS A 8 -2.70 -2.74 -7.19
C HIS A 8 -3.75 -3.62 -7.87
N VAL A 9 -4.36 -4.49 -7.12
CA VAL A 9 -5.27 -5.52 -7.64
C VAL A 9 -6.70 -5.38 -7.12
N ARG A 10 -6.95 -4.35 -6.35
CA ARG A 10 -8.27 -4.14 -5.76
C ARG A 10 -8.60 -2.65 -5.69
N ALA A 11 -9.79 -2.28 -6.18
CA ALA A 11 -10.31 -0.94 -6.00
C ALA A 11 -11.31 -0.94 -4.85
N ARG A 12 -11.24 0.08 -4.02
CA ARG A 12 -12.23 0.26 -2.97
C ARG A 12 -13.49 0.85 -3.58
N ALA A 13 -14.64 0.25 -3.29
CA ALA A 13 -15.90 0.76 -3.77
C ALA A 13 -16.21 2.12 -3.13
N ILE A 14 -16.62 3.08 -3.97
CA ILE A 14 -17.08 4.38 -3.52
C ILE A 14 -18.59 4.30 -3.39
N MET A 15 -19.10 4.48 -2.19
CA MET A 15 -20.55 4.48 -1.96
C MET A 15 -21.15 5.78 -2.49
N GLU A 16 -22.22 5.66 -3.26
CA GLU A 16 -22.93 6.80 -3.79
C GLU A 16 -23.41 7.71 -2.65
N GLY A 17 -23.25 9.00 -2.81
CA GLY A 17 -23.66 9.99 -1.81
C GLY A 17 -22.63 10.30 -0.73
N THR A 18 -21.45 9.68 -0.76
CA THR A 18 -20.39 10.02 0.18
C THR A 18 -19.60 11.24 -0.29
N THR A 19 -19.21 12.09 0.65
CA THR A 19 -18.39 13.28 0.40
C THR A 19 -16.95 13.05 0.82
N ARG A 20 -16.49 11.82 0.72
CA ARG A 20 -15.17 11.42 1.14
C ARG A 20 -14.08 12.13 0.34
N ASP A 21 -13.11 12.69 1.02
CA ASP A 21 -11.93 13.27 0.40
C ASP A 21 -11.02 12.14 -0.09
N LEU A 22 -10.77 12.10 -1.40
CA LEU A 22 -9.94 11.07 -2.03
C LEU A 22 -8.50 11.51 -2.24
N SER A 23 -8.14 12.71 -1.81
CA SER A 23 -6.74 13.15 -1.90
C SER A 23 -5.90 12.48 -0.83
N TYR A 24 -4.60 12.36 -1.10
CA TYR A 24 -3.68 11.85 -0.10
C TYR A 24 -3.41 12.91 0.96
N PRO A 25 -3.39 12.55 2.23
CA PRO A 25 -3.02 13.49 3.28
C PRO A 25 -1.52 13.85 3.16
N PRO A 26 -1.11 14.98 3.70
CA PRO A 26 0.32 15.29 3.77
C PRO A 26 1.04 14.25 4.62
N SER A 27 2.32 14.03 4.32
CA SER A 27 3.13 13.12 5.11
C SER A 27 3.24 13.60 6.55
N PRO A 28 3.12 12.69 7.52
CA PRO A 28 3.24 13.06 8.93
C PRO A 28 4.69 13.38 9.30
N GLU A 29 4.88 13.90 10.49
CA GLU A 29 6.19 14.05 11.08
C GLU A 29 6.88 12.67 11.18
N ALA A 30 8.20 12.65 10.96
CA ALA A 30 8.97 11.43 11.09
C ALA A 30 8.93 10.90 12.52
N LEU A 31 8.85 9.59 12.63
CA LEU A 31 8.88 8.91 13.93
C LEU A 31 10.27 9.01 14.55
N VAL A 32 10.31 9.19 15.86
CA VAL A 32 11.57 9.24 16.62
C VAL A 32 12.24 7.87 16.63
N VAL A 33 11.44 6.80 16.73
CA VAL A 33 11.92 5.43 16.72
C VAL A 33 11.34 4.73 15.49
N PRO A 34 12.18 4.08 14.67
CA PRO A 34 11.67 3.31 13.52
C PRO A 34 10.75 2.17 13.97
N VAL A 35 9.70 1.94 13.19
CA VAL A 35 8.70 0.90 13.50
C VAL A 35 8.43 0.03 12.28
N TYR A 36 7.77 -1.10 12.50
CA TYR A 36 7.16 -1.92 11.46
C TYR A 36 5.64 -1.75 11.56
N ASP A 37 4.99 -1.62 10.39
CA ASP A 37 3.54 -1.65 10.31
C ASP A 37 3.11 -3.11 10.17
N ASN A 38 2.34 -3.62 11.10
CA ASN A 38 1.99 -5.04 11.16
C ASN A 38 0.73 -5.40 10.38
N HIS A 39 0.12 -4.46 9.66
CA HIS A 39 -1.11 -4.75 8.93
C HIS A 39 -1.35 -3.71 7.85
N THR A 40 -0.98 -4.03 6.61
CA THR A 40 -1.17 -3.12 5.47
C THR A 40 -1.90 -3.80 4.32
N HIS A 41 -2.54 -3.00 3.51
CA HIS A 41 -3.21 -3.42 2.27
C HIS A 41 -2.71 -2.54 1.12
N LEU A 42 -1.51 -2.83 0.64
CA LEU A 42 -0.88 -2.07 -0.44
C LEU A 42 -1.53 -2.29 -1.80
N GLU A 43 -2.36 -3.34 -1.91
CA GLU A 43 -3.03 -3.72 -3.15
C GLU A 43 -4.24 -2.85 -3.49
N ILE A 44 -4.66 -1.98 -2.59
CA ILE A 44 -5.86 -1.16 -2.80
C ILE A 44 -5.56 0.03 -3.71
N ALA A 45 -6.34 0.13 -4.80
CA ALA A 45 -6.35 1.30 -5.66
C ALA A 45 -7.38 2.29 -5.14
N ASP A 46 -6.98 3.18 -4.28
CA ASP A 46 -7.86 4.16 -3.65
C ASP A 46 -7.46 5.57 -4.08
N GLY A 47 -8.42 6.49 -4.13
CA GLY A 47 -8.19 7.86 -4.52
C GLY A 47 -8.30 8.10 -6.03
N GLU A 48 -8.14 9.35 -6.45
CA GLU A 48 -8.22 9.75 -7.86
C GLU A 48 -7.04 9.24 -8.68
N ASN A 49 -5.85 9.20 -8.07
CA ASN A 49 -4.63 8.75 -8.71
C ASN A 49 -3.98 7.69 -7.81
N PRO A 50 -4.38 6.42 -7.94
CA PRO A 50 -3.83 5.37 -7.10
C PRO A 50 -2.31 5.30 -7.21
N MET A 51 -1.66 5.26 -6.06
CA MET A 51 -0.21 5.26 -5.95
C MET A 51 0.33 3.84 -6.12
N HIS A 52 1.44 3.71 -6.83
CA HIS A 52 2.14 2.42 -6.92
C HIS A 52 2.59 1.98 -5.51
N TYR A 53 2.53 0.67 -5.23
CA TYR A 53 2.86 0.17 -3.89
C TYR A 53 4.25 0.57 -3.42
N ARG A 54 5.23 0.67 -4.33
CA ARG A 54 6.59 1.11 -3.98
C ARG A 54 6.63 2.55 -3.50
N GLU A 55 5.80 3.40 -4.09
CA GLU A 55 5.71 4.80 -3.66
C GLU A 55 5.11 4.91 -2.26
N HIS A 56 4.12 4.08 -1.92
CA HIS A 56 3.62 3.99 -0.55
C HIS A 56 4.73 3.59 0.43
N LEU A 57 5.52 2.59 0.05
CA LEU A 57 6.65 2.14 0.88
C LEU A 57 7.73 3.21 1.01
N ASP A 58 8.02 3.94 -0.06
CA ASP A 58 9.01 5.03 -0.03
C ASP A 58 8.55 6.14 0.90
N ARG A 59 7.29 6.53 0.84
CA ARG A 59 6.73 7.56 1.73
C ARG A 59 6.73 7.11 3.18
N ALA A 60 6.37 5.87 3.43
CA ALA A 60 6.38 5.28 4.78
C ALA A 60 7.81 5.22 5.33
N SER A 61 8.76 4.78 4.52
CA SER A 61 10.17 4.71 4.89
C SER A 61 10.72 6.09 5.26
N ALA A 62 10.33 7.12 4.54
CA ALA A 62 10.78 8.49 4.78
C ALA A 62 10.36 9.03 6.16
N VAL A 63 9.32 8.48 6.77
CA VAL A 63 8.85 8.90 8.09
C VAL A 63 9.10 7.86 9.19
N GLY A 64 9.91 6.84 8.93
CA GLY A 64 10.37 5.91 9.94
C GLY A 64 9.69 4.55 9.98
N VAL A 65 8.92 4.18 8.96
CA VAL A 65 8.36 2.84 8.84
C VAL A 65 9.37 1.97 8.09
N ARG A 66 10.01 1.04 8.79
CA ARG A 66 11.11 0.22 8.26
C ARG A 66 10.63 -0.91 7.37
N GLY A 67 9.42 -1.36 7.54
CA GLY A 67 8.84 -2.44 6.78
C GLY A 67 7.39 -2.61 7.14
N VAL A 68 6.71 -3.46 6.37
CA VAL A 68 5.27 -3.68 6.54
C VAL A 68 4.96 -5.17 6.49
N VAL A 69 3.84 -5.56 7.07
CA VAL A 69 3.24 -6.87 6.86
C VAL A 69 2.04 -6.67 5.94
N GLN A 70 2.15 -7.20 4.73
CA GLN A 70 1.11 -7.09 3.73
C GLN A 70 0.08 -8.19 3.93
N VAL A 71 -1.17 -7.82 4.10
CA VAL A 71 -2.26 -8.74 4.42
C VAL A 71 -3.20 -8.89 3.22
N GLY A 72 -3.40 -10.13 2.76
CA GLY A 72 -4.40 -10.44 1.75
C GLY A 72 -5.78 -10.65 2.37
N THR A 73 -6.83 -10.43 1.58
CA THR A 73 -8.21 -10.60 2.02
C THR A 73 -8.96 -11.70 1.26
N ASP A 74 -8.40 -12.17 0.17
CA ASP A 74 -8.93 -13.27 -0.64
C ASP A 74 -7.76 -13.97 -1.36
N VAL A 75 -8.06 -14.92 -2.23
CA VAL A 75 -7.02 -15.67 -2.95
C VAL A 75 -6.20 -14.75 -3.84
N LEU A 76 -6.85 -13.88 -4.60
CA LEU A 76 -6.16 -12.96 -5.51
C LEU A 76 -5.21 -12.03 -4.76
N THR A 77 -5.69 -11.35 -3.73
CA THR A 77 -4.87 -10.41 -2.96
C THR A 77 -3.80 -11.12 -2.14
N SER A 78 -4.06 -12.34 -1.69
CA SER A 78 -3.06 -13.14 -0.97
C SER A 78 -1.91 -13.57 -1.89
N ARG A 79 -2.21 -13.98 -3.13
CA ARG A 79 -1.18 -14.30 -4.13
C ARG A 79 -0.36 -13.07 -4.49
N TRP A 80 -1.03 -11.94 -4.69
CA TRP A 80 -0.36 -10.68 -4.95
C TRP A 80 0.58 -10.30 -3.80
N SER A 81 0.09 -10.42 -2.56
CA SER A 81 0.87 -10.10 -1.37
C SER A 81 2.14 -10.94 -1.26
N ALA A 82 2.02 -12.25 -1.53
CA ALA A 82 3.17 -13.15 -1.52
C ALA A 82 4.18 -12.78 -2.61
N ALA A 83 3.70 -12.44 -3.81
CA ALA A 83 4.56 -12.05 -4.91
C ALA A 83 5.31 -10.75 -4.63
N VAL A 84 4.63 -9.76 -4.04
CA VAL A 84 5.26 -8.49 -3.65
C VAL A 84 6.31 -8.74 -2.56
N ALA A 85 5.99 -9.54 -1.56
CA ALA A 85 6.93 -9.86 -0.49
C ALA A 85 8.20 -10.53 -1.02
N ALA A 86 8.08 -11.35 -2.05
CA ALA A 86 9.24 -12.01 -2.66
C ALA A 86 10.12 -11.06 -3.48
N ARG A 87 9.57 -9.96 -3.97
CA ARG A 87 10.26 -9.00 -4.85
C ARG A 87 10.69 -7.72 -4.17
N GLU A 88 10.08 -7.38 -3.05
CA GLU A 88 10.36 -6.13 -2.34
C GLU A 88 11.17 -6.42 -1.09
N PRO A 89 12.39 -5.87 -0.97
CA PRO A 89 13.27 -6.16 0.16
C PRO A 89 12.88 -5.47 1.47
N ARG A 90 11.91 -4.58 1.44
CA ARG A 90 11.48 -3.84 2.64
C ARG A 90 10.42 -4.53 3.46
#